data_cf70b6a9762978f7506b28fa5fa8b8d8
#
_entry.id   cf70b6a9762978f7506b28fa5fa8b8d8
#
_cell.length_a   1.000
_cell.length_b   1.000
_cell.length_c   1.000
_cell.angle_alpha   90.00
_cell.angle_beta   90.00
_cell.angle_gamma   90.00
#
_symmetry.space_group_name_H-M   'P 1'
#
loop_
_entity.id
_entity.type
_entity.pdbx_description
1 polymer ?
#
loop_
_entity_poly.entity_id
_entity_poly.type
_entity_poly.pdbx_seq_one_letter_code
_entity_poly.pdbx_strand_id
1 'polypeptide(L)'
;MIIIMKPNASEEAVGKIKNLIESKGLQAHLSKGTEVTIVGVVGDKTKLQGANIEMAEGVDKIVPVTETYKLVNKKFHPEDSVIEVGNTKIGPGRLTMMAGPCAIENHDMVIETAIAVKKAGAEF
;
A
#
# COMPACT_ATOMS: atom_id res chain seq x y z
N MET A 1 7.90 7.85 7.05
CA MET A 1 8.98 8.42 6.23
C MET A 1 9.12 7.54 5.00
N ILE A 2 9.28 8.13 3.84
CA ILE A 2 9.48 7.41 2.58
C ILE A 2 10.86 7.79 2.05
N ILE A 3 11.65 6.82 1.69
CA ILE A 3 12.94 6.98 1.02
C ILE A 3 12.72 6.59 -0.45
N ILE A 4 12.99 7.52 -1.34
CA ILE A 4 12.88 7.31 -2.79
C ILE A 4 14.29 7.00 -3.28
N MET A 5 14.44 5.85 -3.93
CA MET A 5 15.71 5.44 -4.53
C MET A 5 15.84 6.04 -5.94
N LYS A 6 17.06 6.25 -6.39
CA LYS A 6 17.33 6.66 -7.77
C LYS A 6 16.85 5.59 -8.78
N PRO A 7 16.43 5.96 -9.99
CA PRO A 7 15.94 5.00 -10.98
C PRO A 7 16.90 3.83 -11.27
N ASN A 8 18.20 4.06 -11.15
CA ASN A 8 19.26 3.06 -11.40
C ASN A 8 19.89 2.55 -10.10
N ALA A 9 19.23 2.68 -8.95
CA ALA A 9 19.77 2.15 -7.71
C ALA A 9 19.90 0.63 -7.77
N SER A 10 21.09 0.11 -7.43
CA SER A 10 21.34 -1.32 -7.41
C SER A 10 20.53 -2.01 -6.30
N GLU A 11 20.22 -3.28 -6.49
CA GLU A 11 19.55 -4.08 -5.43
C GLU A 11 20.39 -4.15 -4.16
N GLU A 12 21.70 -4.08 -4.28
CA GLU A 12 22.62 -4.01 -3.15
C GLU A 12 22.43 -2.72 -2.35
N ALA A 13 22.32 -1.56 -3.03
CA ALA A 13 22.07 -0.28 -2.38
C ALA A 13 20.72 -0.26 -1.65
N VAL A 14 19.68 -0.80 -2.30
CA VAL A 14 18.34 -0.97 -1.68
C VAL A 14 18.43 -1.87 -0.45
N GLY A 15 19.17 -2.98 -0.55
CA GLY A 15 19.39 -3.92 0.56
C GLY A 15 20.12 -3.29 1.74
N LYS A 16 21.15 -2.47 1.48
CA LYS A 16 21.86 -1.71 2.54
C LYS A 16 20.93 -0.78 3.31
N ILE A 17 20.06 -0.06 2.60
CA ILE A 17 19.08 0.84 3.23
C ILE A 17 18.07 0.04 4.07
N LYS A 18 17.54 -1.06 3.53
CA LYS A 18 16.64 -1.95 4.26
C LYS A 18 17.29 -2.45 5.57
N ASN A 19 18.48 -3.01 5.48
CA ASN A 19 19.21 -3.55 6.63
C ASN A 19 19.51 -2.46 7.68
N LEU A 20 19.85 -1.25 7.23
CA LEU A 20 20.06 -0.12 8.14
C LEU A 20 18.79 0.21 8.93
N ILE A 21 17.62 0.28 8.27
CA ILE A 21 16.35 0.56 8.90
C ILE A 21 16.00 -0.54 9.92
N GLU A 22 16.12 -1.81 9.52
CA GLU A 22 15.81 -2.96 10.37
C GLU A 22 16.77 -3.08 11.57
N SER A 23 18.05 -2.74 11.39
CA SER A 23 19.03 -2.71 12.49
C SER A 23 18.70 -1.69 13.59
N LYS A 24 17.91 -0.67 13.27
CA LYS A 24 17.40 0.33 14.22
C LYS A 24 16.06 -0.07 14.86
N GLY A 25 15.61 -1.32 14.64
CA GLY A 25 14.35 -1.84 15.18
C GLY A 25 13.10 -1.21 14.52
N LEU A 26 13.23 -0.81 13.27
CA LEU A 26 12.13 -0.31 12.44
C LEU A 26 11.79 -1.34 11.37
N GLN A 27 10.61 -1.21 10.77
CA GLN A 27 10.22 -2.03 9.63
C GLN A 27 10.47 -1.29 8.33
N ALA A 28 11.10 -1.97 7.36
CA ALA A 28 11.30 -1.48 6.01
C ALA A 28 10.30 -2.17 5.06
N HIS A 29 9.46 -1.39 4.40
CA HIS A 29 8.53 -1.87 3.39
C HIS A 29 9.02 -1.44 2.00
N LEU A 30 9.37 -2.41 1.16
CA LEU A 30 9.84 -2.17 -0.20
C LEU A 30 8.67 -2.17 -1.18
N SER A 31 8.58 -1.13 -1.98
CA SER A 31 7.68 -1.06 -3.13
C SER A 31 8.53 -0.83 -4.38
N LYS A 32 8.61 -1.85 -5.25
CA LYS A 32 9.29 -1.75 -6.54
C LYS A 32 8.29 -1.25 -7.58
N GLY A 33 8.40 0.01 -7.96
CA GLY A 33 7.68 0.57 -9.11
C GLY A 33 8.42 0.31 -10.42
N THR A 34 7.81 0.64 -11.54
CA THR A 34 8.40 0.49 -12.88
C THR A 34 9.61 1.40 -13.10
N GLU A 35 9.64 2.58 -12.47
CA GLU A 35 10.71 3.57 -12.66
C GLU A 35 11.61 3.70 -11.44
N VAL A 36 11.05 3.63 -10.24
CA VAL A 36 11.80 3.85 -8.99
C VAL A 36 11.40 2.84 -7.92
N THR A 37 12.34 2.49 -7.06
CA THR A 37 12.08 1.72 -5.84
C THR A 37 11.86 2.68 -4.67
N ILE A 38 10.84 2.39 -3.88
CA ILE A 38 10.49 3.16 -2.68
C ILE A 38 10.70 2.28 -1.45
N VAL A 39 11.35 2.84 -0.44
CA VAL A 39 11.50 2.19 0.87
C VAL A 39 10.68 2.97 1.89
N GLY A 40 9.57 2.40 2.30
CA GLY A 40 8.73 2.93 3.36
C GLY A 40 9.27 2.54 4.74
N VAL A 41 9.44 3.52 5.61
CA VAL A 41 9.85 3.29 7.00
C VAL A 41 8.65 3.34 7.91
N VAL A 42 8.40 2.23 8.61
CA VAL A 42 7.30 2.08 9.58
C VAL A 42 7.89 1.98 10.98
N GLY A 43 7.37 2.80 11.89
CA GLY A 43 7.82 2.92 13.27
C GLY A 43 8.30 4.31 13.66
N ASP A 44 8.97 4.42 14.80
CA ASP A 44 9.45 5.69 15.33
C ASP A 44 10.72 6.16 14.60
N LYS A 45 10.52 7.07 13.66
CA LYS A 45 11.57 7.64 12.81
C LYS A 45 12.66 8.42 13.56
N THR A 46 12.46 8.76 14.85
CA THR A 46 13.49 9.42 15.66
C THR A 46 14.74 8.54 15.82
N LYS A 47 14.57 7.22 15.75
CA LYS A 47 15.66 6.24 15.79
C LYS A 47 16.62 6.31 14.60
N LEU A 48 16.23 6.98 13.51
CA LEU A 48 17.07 7.20 12.32
C LEU A 48 17.80 8.54 12.35
N GLN A 49 17.61 9.35 13.40
CA GLN A 49 18.36 10.58 13.54
C GLN A 49 19.86 10.30 13.57
N GLY A 50 20.63 11.02 12.76
CA GLY A 50 22.09 10.83 12.63
C GLY A 50 22.52 9.67 11.71
N ALA A 51 21.61 8.93 11.10
CA ALA A 51 21.97 7.85 10.19
C ALA A 51 22.34 8.31 8.76
N ASN A 52 22.31 9.62 8.47
CA ASN A 52 22.70 10.25 7.20
C ASN A 52 22.14 9.53 5.94
N ILE A 53 20.91 9.02 6.02
CA ILE A 53 20.28 8.22 4.96
C ILE A 53 20.18 9.02 3.64
N GLU A 54 20.04 10.33 3.73
CA GLU A 54 19.98 11.20 2.54
C GLU A 54 21.26 11.14 1.69
N MET A 55 22.41 10.87 2.33
CA MET A 55 23.70 10.76 1.67
C MET A 55 24.06 9.33 1.27
N ALA A 56 23.20 8.35 1.58
CA ALA A 56 23.47 6.96 1.27
C ALA A 56 23.40 6.70 -0.24
N GLU A 57 24.25 5.78 -0.68
CA GLU A 57 24.32 5.38 -2.08
C GLU A 57 22.95 4.92 -2.60
N GLY A 58 22.56 5.44 -3.75
CA GLY A 58 21.31 5.07 -4.41
C GLY A 58 20.06 5.79 -3.88
N VAL A 59 20.14 6.61 -2.85
CA VAL A 59 19.04 7.44 -2.38
C VAL A 59 18.92 8.70 -3.24
N ASP A 60 17.71 9.00 -3.70
CA ASP A 60 17.39 10.25 -4.40
C ASP A 60 16.94 11.33 -3.40
N LYS A 61 15.93 11.01 -2.59
CA LYS A 61 15.38 11.92 -1.59
C LYS A 61 14.59 11.21 -0.51
N ILE A 62 14.41 11.90 0.62
CA ILE A 62 13.55 11.47 1.71
C ILE A 62 12.32 12.35 1.79
N VAL A 63 11.13 11.73 1.82
CA VAL A 63 9.85 12.43 1.96
C VAL A 63 9.26 12.13 3.33
N PRO A 64 9.10 13.13 4.20
CA PRO A 64 8.38 12.94 5.46
C PRO A 64 6.89 12.70 5.16
N VAL A 65 6.32 11.62 5.69
CA VAL A 65 4.89 11.36 5.61
C VAL A 65 4.27 11.68 6.96
N THR A 66 3.46 12.69 6.99
CA THR A 66 2.71 13.14 8.17
C THR A 66 1.28 12.62 8.20
N GLU A 67 0.84 11.99 7.11
CA GLU A 67 -0.52 11.49 6.96
C GLU A 67 -0.75 10.21 7.78
N THR A 68 -1.97 10.06 8.33
CA THR A 68 -2.35 8.96 9.21
C THR A 68 -2.47 7.60 8.50
N TYR A 69 -2.77 7.60 7.19
CA TYR A 69 -2.97 6.40 6.36
C TYR A 69 -1.77 6.14 5.42
N LYS A 70 -0.63 5.83 5.99
CA LYS A 70 0.63 5.69 5.25
C LYS A 70 0.63 4.55 4.23
N LEU A 71 0.11 3.37 4.62
CA LEU A 71 0.20 2.16 3.80
C LEU A 71 -0.65 2.20 2.53
N VAL A 72 -1.76 2.95 2.55
CA VAL A 72 -2.67 3.08 1.41
C VAL A 72 -2.47 4.37 0.61
N ASN A 73 -1.50 5.19 1.02
CA ASN A 73 -1.23 6.45 0.35
C ASN A 73 -0.48 6.22 -0.96
N LYS A 74 -0.90 6.89 -2.03
CA LYS A 74 -0.26 6.82 -3.36
C LYS A 74 1.23 7.21 -3.35
N LYS A 75 1.67 8.02 -2.38
CA LYS A 75 3.10 8.34 -2.19
C LYS A 75 3.91 7.15 -1.68
N PHE A 76 3.24 6.20 -0.99
CA PHE A 76 3.87 4.99 -0.47
C PHE A 76 3.67 3.80 -1.43
N HIS A 77 2.49 3.72 -2.04
CA HIS A 77 2.10 2.69 -2.99
C HIS A 77 1.59 3.37 -4.27
N PRO A 78 2.48 3.71 -5.22
CA PRO A 78 2.11 4.47 -6.43
C PRO A 78 1.16 3.73 -7.35
N GLU A 79 1.28 2.41 -7.40
CA GLU A 79 0.47 1.55 -8.26
C GLU A 79 -0.93 1.33 -7.70
N ASP A 80 -1.89 1.15 -8.60
CA ASP A 80 -3.25 0.84 -8.21
C ASP A 80 -3.35 -0.61 -7.74
N SER A 81 -4.03 -0.81 -6.60
CA SER A 81 -4.30 -2.15 -6.10
C SER A 81 -5.41 -2.82 -6.89
N VAL A 82 -5.22 -4.08 -7.23
CA VAL A 82 -6.27 -4.95 -7.76
C VAL A 82 -6.58 -6.02 -6.74
N ILE A 83 -7.83 -6.10 -6.31
CA ILE A 83 -8.30 -7.07 -5.32
C ILE A 83 -9.12 -8.12 -6.05
N GLU A 84 -8.73 -9.38 -5.93
CA GLU A 84 -9.46 -10.52 -6.50
C GLU A 84 -10.32 -11.18 -5.44
N VAL A 85 -11.62 -11.29 -5.71
CA VAL A 85 -12.59 -11.96 -4.85
C VAL A 85 -13.38 -12.95 -5.69
N GLY A 86 -13.11 -14.23 -5.53
CA GLY A 86 -13.68 -15.27 -6.39
C GLY A 86 -13.35 -15.01 -7.87
N ASN A 87 -14.37 -14.85 -8.69
CA ASN A 87 -14.20 -14.58 -10.12
C ASN A 87 -14.24 -13.09 -10.47
N THR A 88 -14.32 -12.20 -9.50
CA THR A 88 -14.44 -10.77 -9.70
C THR A 88 -13.18 -10.03 -9.24
N LYS A 89 -12.81 -8.99 -10.01
CA LYS A 89 -11.67 -8.11 -9.68
C LYS A 89 -12.20 -6.71 -9.38
N ILE A 90 -11.72 -6.13 -8.28
CA ILE A 90 -11.95 -4.74 -7.90
C ILE A 90 -10.66 -3.98 -8.16
N GLY A 91 -10.71 -2.96 -9.02
CA GLY A 91 -9.51 -2.20 -9.37
C GLY A 91 -9.76 -1.16 -10.45
N PRO A 92 -8.71 -0.51 -10.94
CA PRO A 92 -8.82 0.55 -11.94
C PRO A 92 -9.38 0.04 -13.27
N GLY A 93 -10.06 0.94 -13.97
CA GLY A 93 -10.60 0.66 -15.31
C GLY A 93 -11.87 -0.20 -15.35
N ARG A 94 -12.44 -0.55 -14.18
CA ARG A 94 -13.66 -1.34 -14.06
C ARG A 94 -14.61 -0.73 -13.04
N LEU A 95 -15.88 -0.66 -13.39
CA LEU A 95 -16.96 -0.38 -12.45
C LEU A 95 -17.41 -1.70 -11.82
N THR A 96 -17.28 -1.81 -10.51
CA THR A 96 -17.76 -2.96 -9.72
C THR A 96 -18.98 -2.55 -8.93
N MET A 97 -20.11 -3.20 -9.18
CA MET A 97 -21.37 -2.90 -8.51
C MET A 97 -21.48 -3.69 -7.21
N MET A 98 -21.58 -2.97 -6.11
CA MET A 98 -21.81 -3.54 -4.77
C MET A 98 -23.15 -3.07 -4.23
N ALA A 99 -23.99 -3.97 -3.77
CA ALA A 99 -25.31 -3.66 -3.23
C ALA A 99 -25.70 -4.61 -2.11
N GLY A 100 -26.44 -4.08 -1.13
CA GLY A 100 -26.93 -4.83 0.01
C GLY A 100 -27.72 -3.96 0.98
N PRO A 101 -28.25 -4.53 2.06
CA PRO A 101 -28.99 -3.79 3.07
C PRO A 101 -28.06 -2.92 3.92
N CYS A 102 -28.58 -1.82 4.47
CA CYS A 102 -27.85 -0.95 5.42
C CYS A 102 -27.52 -1.65 6.75
N ALA A 103 -28.40 -2.57 7.19
CA ALA A 103 -28.24 -3.31 8.42
C ALA A 103 -28.76 -4.74 8.26
N ILE A 104 -28.23 -5.64 9.04
CA ILE A 104 -28.68 -7.03 9.10
C ILE A 104 -29.69 -7.12 10.26
N GLU A 105 -30.97 -7.24 9.94
CA GLU A 105 -32.03 -7.38 10.93
C GLU A 105 -32.36 -8.84 11.23
N ASN A 106 -32.42 -9.68 10.19
CA ASN A 106 -32.66 -11.12 10.31
C ASN A 106 -32.08 -11.86 9.10
N HIS A 107 -31.98 -13.18 9.22
CA HIS A 107 -31.40 -14.05 8.21
C HIS A 107 -32.16 -14.00 6.87
N ASP A 108 -33.48 -14.08 6.91
CA ASP A 108 -34.30 -14.20 5.69
C ASP A 108 -34.23 -12.93 4.84
N MET A 109 -34.29 -11.75 5.47
CA MET A 109 -34.13 -10.47 4.79
C MET A 109 -32.77 -10.36 4.09
N VAL A 110 -31.68 -10.79 4.73
CA VAL A 110 -30.35 -10.76 4.12
C VAL A 110 -30.28 -11.66 2.88
N ILE A 111 -30.81 -12.88 2.97
CA ILE A 111 -30.79 -13.84 1.85
C ILE A 111 -31.66 -13.35 0.70
N GLU A 112 -32.88 -12.87 0.97
CA GLU A 112 -33.77 -12.30 -0.05
C GLU A 112 -33.12 -11.11 -0.76
N THR A 113 -32.52 -10.19 0.03
CA THR A 113 -31.85 -9.02 -0.53
C THR A 113 -30.65 -9.45 -1.40
N ALA A 114 -29.82 -10.38 -0.90
CA ALA A 114 -28.65 -10.86 -1.65
C ALA A 114 -29.05 -11.49 -3.01
N ILE A 115 -30.14 -12.29 -3.03
CA ILE A 115 -30.67 -12.89 -4.25
C ILE A 115 -31.16 -11.80 -5.20
N ALA A 116 -31.90 -10.81 -4.70
CA ALA A 116 -32.47 -9.75 -5.50
C ALA A 116 -31.38 -8.86 -6.14
N VAL A 117 -30.39 -8.41 -5.34
CA VAL A 117 -29.30 -7.55 -5.86
C VAL A 117 -28.39 -8.29 -6.83
N LYS A 118 -28.14 -9.58 -6.57
CA LYS A 118 -27.37 -10.44 -7.50
C LYS A 118 -28.11 -10.58 -8.85
N LYS A 119 -29.43 -10.82 -8.81
CA LYS A 119 -30.26 -10.88 -10.03
C LYS A 119 -30.29 -9.55 -10.77
N ALA A 120 -30.20 -8.43 -10.06
CA ALA A 120 -30.12 -7.09 -10.63
C ALA A 120 -28.73 -6.75 -11.22
N GLY A 121 -27.72 -7.61 -11.04
CA GLY A 121 -26.38 -7.44 -11.62
C GLY A 121 -25.31 -6.97 -10.64
N ALA A 122 -25.58 -6.92 -9.33
CA ALA A 122 -24.53 -6.67 -8.36
C ALA A 122 -23.55 -7.85 -8.30
N GLU A 123 -22.27 -7.51 -8.15
CA GLU A 123 -21.17 -8.48 -8.06
C GLU A 123 -20.85 -8.85 -6.60
N PHE A 124 -21.16 -7.90 -5.67
CA PHE A 124 -21.02 -8.04 -4.23
C PHE A 124 -22.26 -7.53 -3.53
#